data_3d0c7f035e3391d628dd33960816f251
#
_entry.id   3d0c7f035e3391d628dd33960816f251
#
_cell.length_a   1.000
_cell.length_b   1.000
_cell.length_c   1.000
_cell.angle_alpha   90.00
_cell.angle_beta   90.00
_cell.angle_gamma   90.00
#
_symmetry.space_group_name_H-M   'P 1'
#
loop_
_entity.id
_entity.type
_entity.pdbx_description
1 polymer ?
#
loop_
_entity_poly.entity_id
_entity_poly.type
_entity_poly.pdbx_seq_one_letter_code
_entity_poly.pdbx_strand_id
1 'polypeptide(L)'
;MFELDGKTALVTGATRGIGEASARALDSAGARVILSGRTTDDLIRVASELKNEPVILEADLSPRGAGSRHAEQVLEATQGEGVDIIVNNAGIPMRRSPEALSEEDFDLVFSINVRSLLMLSIGLAEPMKRRGEGSIVNISSVASLRGPLGRVAYAGTKGAVDAMTRALATDWGNWGIRVNSICPGLIATAIWERDRNNVPGLIERMENNVALKRWGFGDDIADVVLFFASDASRYVTGEVIAVDGGMAHVGSAPRE
;
A
#
# COMPACT_ATOMS: atom_id res chain seq x y z
N MET A 1 -5.31 1.59 -22.15
CA MET A 1 -5.36 0.35 -21.29
C MET A 1 -5.14 0.70 -19.83
N PHE A 2 -4.23 1.64 -19.54
CA PHE A 2 -3.95 2.14 -18.18
C PHE A 2 -4.51 3.55 -17.96
N GLU A 3 -5.45 3.99 -18.75
CA GLU A 3 -6.10 5.29 -18.65
C GLU A 3 -7.08 5.30 -17.49
N LEU A 4 -7.05 6.37 -16.70
CA LEU A 4 -7.88 6.57 -15.51
C LEU A 4 -8.62 7.91 -15.55
N ASP A 5 -8.87 8.43 -16.75
CA ASP A 5 -9.59 9.69 -16.95
C ASP A 5 -10.97 9.64 -16.29
N GLY A 6 -11.27 10.66 -15.50
CA GLY A 6 -12.53 10.76 -14.75
C GLY A 6 -12.60 9.87 -13.50
N LYS A 7 -11.59 9.08 -13.20
CA LYS A 7 -11.52 8.28 -11.97
C LYS A 7 -10.94 9.08 -10.80
N THR A 8 -11.43 8.80 -9.61
CA THR A 8 -10.89 9.33 -8.34
C THR A 8 -10.18 8.23 -7.57
N ALA A 9 -8.94 8.48 -7.15
CA ALA A 9 -8.12 7.54 -6.41
C ALA A 9 -7.73 8.09 -5.03
N LEU A 10 -7.92 7.32 -3.96
CA LEU A 10 -7.37 7.60 -2.65
C LEU A 10 -6.03 6.86 -2.48
N VAL A 11 -4.98 7.58 -2.08
CA VAL A 11 -3.70 6.98 -1.70
C VAL A 11 -3.38 7.33 -0.25
N THR A 12 -3.33 6.33 0.62
CA THR A 12 -2.94 6.53 2.02
C THR A 12 -1.42 6.43 2.19
N GLY A 13 -0.84 7.25 3.07
CA GLY A 13 0.61 7.33 3.22
C GLY A 13 1.31 7.88 1.98
N ALA A 14 0.71 8.87 1.33
CA ALA A 14 1.12 9.42 0.03
C ALA A 14 2.33 10.37 0.09
N THR A 15 2.90 10.61 1.26
CA THR A 15 3.94 11.65 1.46
C THR A 15 5.33 11.27 0.96
N ARG A 16 5.62 9.99 0.73
CA ARG A 16 6.94 9.49 0.30
C ARG A 16 6.90 8.05 -0.21
N GLY A 17 7.98 7.63 -0.86
CA GLY A 17 8.24 6.24 -1.25
C GLY A 17 7.15 5.66 -2.14
N ILE A 18 6.64 4.47 -1.81
CA ILE A 18 5.64 3.75 -2.62
C ILE A 18 4.36 4.58 -2.78
N GLY A 19 3.88 5.22 -1.70
CA GLY A 19 2.65 6.01 -1.75
C GLY A 19 2.76 7.24 -2.66
N GLU A 20 3.87 7.97 -2.59
CA GLU A 20 4.16 9.10 -3.47
C GLU A 20 4.27 8.64 -4.94
N ALA A 21 5.04 7.59 -5.21
CA ALA A 21 5.19 7.04 -6.55
C ALA A 21 3.84 6.57 -7.12
N SER A 22 3.01 5.89 -6.30
CA SER A 22 1.67 5.47 -6.69
C SER A 22 0.76 6.65 -7.02
N ALA A 23 0.80 7.72 -6.21
CA ALA A 23 0.03 8.93 -6.46
C ALA A 23 0.40 9.58 -7.80
N ARG A 24 1.71 9.69 -8.09
CA ARG A 24 2.21 10.23 -9.37
C ARG A 24 1.81 9.37 -10.57
N ALA A 25 1.89 8.04 -10.44
CA ALA A 25 1.52 7.11 -11.52
C ALA A 25 0.02 7.20 -11.83
N LEU A 26 -0.84 7.24 -10.81
CA LEU A 26 -2.29 7.37 -10.96
C LEU A 26 -2.68 8.73 -11.57
N ASP A 27 -2.07 9.84 -11.10
CA ASP A 27 -2.27 11.17 -11.68
C ASP A 27 -1.83 11.21 -13.15
N SER A 28 -0.66 10.65 -13.46
CA SER A 28 -0.14 10.62 -14.84
C SER A 28 -1.03 9.80 -15.78
N ALA A 29 -1.81 8.86 -15.25
CA ALA A 29 -2.80 8.08 -15.98
C ALA A 29 -4.17 8.78 -16.09
N GLY A 30 -4.35 9.99 -15.56
CA GLY A 30 -5.56 10.79 -15.66
C GLY A 30 -6.44 10.80 -14.42
N ALA A 31 -6.11 10.06 -13.36
CA ALA A 31 -6.91 10.03 -12.15
C ALA A 31 -6.78 11.33 -11.33
N ARG A 32 -7.88 11.79 -10.74
CA ARG A 32 -7.85 12.75 -9.64
C ARG A 32 -7.42 12.05 -8.36
N VAL A 33 -6.32 12.50 -7.72
CA VAL A 33 -5.77 11.80 -6.56
C VAL A 33 -6.11 12.53 -5.25
N ILE A 34 -6.66 11.78 -4.31
CA ILE A 34 -6.79 12.20 -2.90
C ILE A 34 -5.55 11.68 -2.17
N LEU A 35 -4.71 12.61 -1.76
CA LEU A 35 -3.48 12.35 -1.01
C LEU A 35 -3.77 12.33 0.48
N SER A 36 -3.47 11.23 1.16
CA SER A 36 -3.65 11.12 2.60
C SER A 36 -2.34 10.80 3.31
N GLY A 37 -2.10 11.49 4.44
CA GLY A 37 -0.91 11.33 5.27
C GLY A 37 -1.01 12.15 6.55
N ARG A 38 0.02 12.08 7.39
CA ARG A 38 0.05 12.73 8.71
C ARG A 38 0.61 14.15 8.71
N THR A 39 1.28 14.55 7.65
CA THR A 39 2.01 15.81 7.58
C THR A 39 1.51 16.58 6.36
N THR A 40 0.79 17.65 6.60
CA THR A 40 0.17 18.49 5.55
C THR A 40 1.23 19.07 4.61
N ASP A 41 2.36 19.54 5.12
CA ASP A 41 3.42 20.15 4.30
C ASP A 41 3.99 19.13 3.28
N ASP A 42 4.20 17.87 3.71
CA ASP A 42 4.65 16.82 2.80
C ASP A 42 3.60 16.49 1.74
N LEU A 43 2.31 16.53 2.10
CA LEU A 43 1.21 16.32 1.15
C LEU A 43 1.12 17.47 0.13
N ILE A 44 1.30 18.73 0.58
CA ILE A 44 1.36 19.92 -0.30
C ILE A 44 2.50 19.78 -1.30
N ARG A 45 3.68 19.36 -0.85
CA ARG A 45 4.83 19.10 -1.74
C ARG A 45 4.47 18.10 -2.84
N VAL A 46 3.88 16.96 -2.49
CA VAL A 46 3.48 15.97 -3.49
C VAL A 46 2.38 16.51 -4.40
N ALA A 47 1.36 17.16 -3.83
CA ALA A 47 0.24 17.73 -4.59
C ALA A 47 0.70 18.75 -5.63
N SER A 48 1.74 19.56 -5.32
CA SER A 48 2.26 20.58 -6.25
C SER A 48 2.85 19.99 -7.54
N GLU A 49 3.10 18.70 -7.59
CA GLU A 49 3.68 18.00 -8.73
C GLU A 49 2.63 17.22 -9.53
N LEU A 50 1.40 17.10 -9.01
CA LEU A 50 0.28 16.45 -9.67
C LEU A 50 -0.48 17.43 -10.56
N LYS A 51 -1.17 16.93 -11.60
CA LYS A 51 -1.81 17.73 -12.65
C LYS A 51 -3.33 17.76 -12.56
N ASN A 52 -3.94 16.70 -11.97
CA ASN A 52 -5.37 16.48 -12.04
C ASN A 52 -6.07 16.88 -10.72
N GLU A 53 -5.91 18.15 -10.30
CA GLU A 53 -6.59 18.77 -9.15
C GLU A 53 -6.57 17.89 -7.88
N PRO A 54 -5.38 17.58 -7.33
CA PRO A 54 -5.28 16.71 -6.17
C PRO A 54 -5.98 17.30 -4.94
N VAL A 55 -6.53 16.41 -4.11
CA VAL A 55 -7.13 16.76 -2.82
C VAL A 55 -6.20 16.30 -1.69
N ILE A 56 -6.03 17.13 -0.67
CA ILE A 56 -5.21 16.81 0.50
C ILE A 56 -6.12 16.53 1.70
N LEU A 57 -5.95 15.37 2.32
CA LEU A 57 -6.62 14.98 3.55
C LEU A 57 -5.60 14.52 4.59
N GLU A 58 -5.38 15.34 5.61
CA GLU A 58 -4.56 14.94 6.74
C GLU A 58 -5.26 13.86 7.57
N ALA A 59 -4.55 12.75 7.85
CA ALA A 59 -5.08 11.66 8.65
C ALA A 59 -3.99 10.96 9.45
N ASP A 60 -4.19 10.84 10.76
CA ASP A 60 -3.49 9.87 11.60
C ASP A 60 -4.36 8.61 11.71
N LEU A 61 -3.87 7.53 11.16
CA LEU A 61 -4.56 6.22 11.15
C LEU A 61 -4.28 5.37 12.39
N SER A 62 -3.54 5.86 13.39
CA SER A 62 -3.22 5.11 14.60
C SER A 62 -4.36 5.00 15.61
N PRO A 63 -5.21 6.02 15.86
CA PRO A 63 -6.26 5.90 16.86
C PRO A 63 -7.38 4.94 16.46
N ARG A 64 -8.02 4.36 17.46
CA ARG A 64 -9.24 3.56 17.23
C ARG A 64 -10.32 4.40 16.52
N GLY A 65 -10.96 3.81 15.50
CA GLY A 65 -11.96 4.49 14.67
C GLY A 65 -11.39 5.41 13.59
N ALA A 66 -10.06 5.57 13.51
CA ALA A 66 -9.44 6.47 12.53
C ALA A 66 -9.77 6.09 11.08
N GLY A 67 -9.78 4.79 10.74
CA GLY A 67 -10.13 4.34 9.39
C GLY A 67 -11.55 4.75 8.99
N SER A 68 -12.53 4.58 9.89
CA SER A 68 -13.93 4.99 9.62
C SER A 68 -14.07 6.50 9.48
N ARG A 69 -13.46 7.27 10.40
CA ARG A 69 -13.47 8.74 10.30
C ARG A 69 -12.80 9.24 9.02
N HIS A 70 -11.72 8.57 8.60
CA HIS A 70 -11.06 8.95 7.35
C HIS A 70 -11.92 8.61 6.12
N ALA A 71 -12.69 7.53 6.14
CA ALA A 71 -13.69 7.26 5.11
C ALA A 71 -14.76 8.36 5.04
N GLU A 72 -15.24 8.84 6.20
CA GLU A 72 -16.18 9.97 6.29
C GLU A 72 -15.59 11.26 5.69
N GLN A 73 -14.32 11.58 5.99
CA GLN A 73 -13.61 12.72 5.39
C GLN A 73 -13.51 12.61 3.86
N VAL A 74 -13.22 11.40 3.33
CA VAL A 74 -13.16 11.15 1.89
C VAL A 74 -14.54 11.32 1.26
N LEU A 75 -15.60 10.79 1.88
CA LEU A 75 -16.98 10.95 1.40
C LEU A 75 -17.41 12.42 1.41
N GLU A 76 -17.06 13.19 2.43
CA GLU A 76 -17.32 14.62 2.47
C GLU A 76 -16.58 15.37 1.34
N ALA A 77 -15.28 15.10 1.16
CA ALA A 77 -14.47 15.73 0.11
C ALA A 77 -14.92 15.36 -1.32
N THR A 78 -15.62 14.25 -1.48
CA THR A 78 -16.19 13.77 -2.75
C THR A 78 -17.71 13.96 -2.84
N GLN A 79 -18.31 14.73 -1.94
CA GLN A 79 -19.75 15.00 -1.92
C GLN A 79 -20.63 13.73 -1.93
N GLY A 80 -20.15 12.66 -1.30
CA GLY A 80 -20.81 11.35 -1.19
C GLY A 80 -20.55 10.40 -2.36
N GLU A 81 -19.86 10.83 -3.41
CA GLU A 81 -19.52 9.97 -4.56
C GLU A 81 -18.46 8.91 -4.21
N GLY A 82 -17.63 9.18 -3.20
CA GLY A 82 -16.53 8.29 -2.82
C GLY A 82 -15.41 8.25 -3.87
N VAL A 83 -14.70 7.12 -3.92
CA VAL A 83 -13.57 6.94 -4.84
C VAL A 83 -13.74 5.68 -5.70
N ASP A 84 -13.08 5.62 -6.84
CA ASP A 84 -13.05 4.44 -7.73
C ASP A 84 -11.92 3.49 -7.34
N ILE A 85 -10.83 4.07 -6.80
CA ILE A 85 -9.59 3.34 -6.50
C ILE A 85 -9.17 3.68 -5.07
N ILE A 86 -8.80 2.65 -4.30
CA ILE A 86 -8.17 2.80 -3.00
C ILE A 86 -6.79 2.13 -3.04
N VAL A 87 -5.74 2.90 -2.72
CA VAL A 87 -4.41 2.37 -2.46
C VAL A 87 -4.14 2.45 -0.96
N ASN A 88 -4.30 1.33 -0.28
CA ASN A 88 -4.01 1.17 1.13
C ASN A 88 -2.49 0.97 1.33
N ASN A 89 -1.75 2.07 1.31
CA ASN A 89 -0.29 2.05 1.46
C ASN A 89 0.17 2.47 2.86
N ALA A 90 -0.61 3.25 3.60
CA ALA A 90 -0.24 3.67 4.95
C ALA A 90 0.08 2.47 5.84
N GLY A 91 1.25 2.52 6.48
CA GLY A 91 1.70 1.47 7.38
C GLY A 91 3.00 1.84 8.07
N ILE A 92 3.27 1.19 9.18
CA ILE A 92 4.53 1.32 9.90
C ILE A 92 5.28 -0.01 9.90
N PRO A 93 6.60 0.01 9.70
CA PRO A 93 7.43 -1.15 9.98
C PRO A 93 7.56 -1.34 11.49
N MET A 94 7.66 -2.58 11.93
CA MET A 94 7.96 -2.93 13.31
C MET A 94 9.11 -3.93 13.33
N ARG A 95 10.16 -3.62 14.07
CA ARG A 95 11.28 -4.55 14.32
C ARG A 95 11.50 -4.67 15.81
N ARG A 96 11.07 -5.79 16.37
CA ARG A 96 11.26 -6.21 17.76
C ARG A 96 11.50 -7.71 17.80
N SER A 97 12.41 -8.18 18.65
CA SER A 97 12.48 -9.61 18.95
C SER A 97 11.21 -10.04 19.69
N PRO A 98 10.79 -11.30 19.61
CA PRO A 98 9.60 -11.77 20.32
C PRO A 98 9.62 -11.45 21.82
N GLU A 99 10.80 -11.54 22.44
CA GLU A 99 11.00 -11.31 23.88
C GLU A 99 10.89 -9.83 24.27
N ALA A 100 11.10 -8.90 23.32
CA ALA A 100 11.05 -7.46 23.54
C ALA A 100 9.76 -6.80 22.98
N LEU A 101 8.87 -7.59 22.40
CA LEU A 101 7.61 -7.09 21.85
C LEU A 101 6.61 -6.84 23.00
N SER A 102 6.16 -5.61 23.16
CA SER A 102 5.10 -5.28 24.11
C SER A 102 3.71 -5.36 23.46
N GLU A 103 2.65 -5.39 24.30
CA GLU A 103 1.27 -5.33 23.83
C GLU A 103 0.97 -3.99 23.12
N GLU A 104 1.56 -2.90 23.62
CA GLU A 104 1.41 -1.58 23.02
C GLU A 104 2.04 -1.51 21.61
N ASP A 105 3.23 -2.09 21.42
CA ASP A 105 3.89 -2.23 20.13
C ASP A 105 3.01 -3.06 19.17
N PHE A 106 2.46 -4.18 19.67
CA PHE A 106 1.55 -5.04 18.91
C PHE A 106 0.28 -4.29 18.50
N ASP A 107 -0.40 -3.65 19.46
CA ASP A 107 -1.64 -2.91 19.21
C ASP A 107 -1.42 -1.75 18.23
N LEU A 108 -0.32 -1.03 18.34
CA LEU A 108 0.02 0.07 17.45
C LEU A 108 0.16 -0.42 16.00
N VAL A 109 0.98 -1.47 15.77
CA VAL A 109 1.21 -1.95 14.41
C VAL A 109 -0.04 -2.57 13.79
N PHE A 110 -0.85 -3.30 14.57
CA PHE A 110 -2.14 -3.84 14.10
C PHE A 110 -3.18 -2.75 13.88
N SER A 111 -3.19 -1.72 14.71
CA SER A 111 -4.10 -0.58 14.55
C SER A 111 -3.93 0.11 13.21
N ILE A 112 -2.70 0.42 12.84
CA ILE A 112 -2.40 1.15 11.60
C ILE A 112 -2.47 0.20 10.38
N ASN A 113 -1.72 -0.91 10.44
CA ASN A 113 -1.52 -1.75 9.25
C ASN A 113 -2.74 -2.62 8.90
N VAL A 114 -3.63 -2.89 9.86
CA VAL A 114 -4.75 -3.83 9.70
C VAL A 114 -6.09 -3.16 9.93
N ARG A 115 -6.34 -2.67 11.15
CA ARG A 115 -7.65 -2.15 11.53
C ARG A 115 -8.08 -0.97 10.68
N SER A 116 -7.21 0.05 10.57
CA SER A 116 -7.55 1.28 9.85
C SER A 116 -7.70 1.06 8.35
N LEU A 117 -6.86 0.20 7.75
CA LEU A 117 -6.98 -0.24 6.37
C LEU A 117 -8.35 -0.87 6.09
N LEU A 118 -8.75 -1.85 6.93
CA LEU A 118 -10.01 -2.55 6.76
C LEU A 118 -11.21 -1.62 6.94
N MET A 119 -11.22 -0.82 8.02
CA MET A 119 -12.33 0.09 8.33
C MET A 119 -12.49 1.19 7.27
N LEU A 120 -11.39 1.71 6.73
CA LEU A 120 -11.39 2.65 5.61
C LEU A 120 -12.00 2.01 4.36
N SER A 121 -11.56 0.81 4.00
CA SER A 121 -12.07 0.08 2.82
C SER A 121 -13.56 -0.21 2.96
N ILE A 122 -14.04 -0.65 4.14
CA ILE A 122 -15.46 -0.88 4.41
C ILE A 122 -16.25 0.43 4.28
N GLY A 123 -15.76 1.53 4.85
CA GLY A 123 -16.45 2.82 4.84
C GLY A 123 -16.61 3.40 3.43
N LEU A 124 -15.72 3.04 2.49
CA LEU A 124 -15.75 3.50 1.10
C LEU A 124 -16.34 2.48 0.11
N ALA A 125 -16.73 1.29 0.57
CA ALA A 125 -17.25 0.25 -0.32
C ALA A 125 -18.64 0.56 -0.88
N GLU A 126 -19.52 1.24 -0.14
CA GLU A 126 -20.90 1.48 -0.56
C GLU A 126 -21.05 2.33 -1.83
N PRO A 127 -20.28 3.43 -2.03
CA PRO A 127 -20.27 4.12 -3.32
C PRO A 127 -19.79 3.23 -4.49
N MET A 128 -18.75 2.43 -4.29
CA MET A 128 -18.26 1.48 -5.30
C MET A 128 -19.34 0.45 -5.65
N LYS A 129 -20.02 -0.10 -4.64
CA LYS A 129 -21.12 -1.04 -4.82
C LYS A 129 -22.28 -0.43 -5.62
N ARG A 130 -22.66 0.82 -5.34
CA ARG A 130 -23.73 1.50 -6.13
C ARG A 130 -23.34 1.69 -7.59
N ARG A 131 -22.06 1.95 -7.88
CA ARG A 131 -21.55 2.07 -9.25
C ARG A 131 -21.39 0.71 -9.94
N GLY A 132 -21.30 -0.38 -9.18
CA GLY A 132 -20.98 -1.70 -9.72
C GLY A 132 -19.51 -1.84 -10.14
N GLU A 133 -18.63 -1.00 -9.61
CA GLU A 133 -17.23 -0.92 -10.01
C GLU A 133 -16.37 -0.36 -8.87
N GLY A 134 -15.18 -0.92 -8.68
CA GLY A 134 -14.17 -0.42 -7.76
C GLY A 134 -12.89 -1.24 -7.78
N SER A 135 -11.78 -0.62 -7.39
CA SER A 135 -10.48 -1.30 -7.24
C SER A 135 -9.81 -0.94 -5.91
N ILE A 136 -9.48 -1.94 -5.13
CA ILE A 136 -8.75 -1.79 -3.87
C ILE A 136 -7.40 -2.51 -3.99
N VAL A 137 -6.32 -1.75 -3.83
CA VAL A 137 -4.94 -2.23 -3.87
C VAL A 137 -4.32 -2.10 -2.49
N ASN A 138 -4.04 -3.22 -1.86
CA ASN A 138 -3.43 -3.27 -0.54
C ASN A 138 -1.91 -3.42 -0.66
N ILE A 139 -1.14 -2.56 0.00
CA ILE A 139 0.31 -2.70 0.06
C ILE A 139 0.68 -3.58 1.27
N SER A 140 0.97 -4.84 0.99
CA SER A 140 1.45 -5.83 1.95
C SER A 140 2.98 -5.79 2.08
N SER A 141 3.65 -6.93 2.10
CA SER A 141 5.11 -7.06 2.13
C SER A 141 5.51 -8.52 1.89
N VAL A 142 6.68 -8.76 1.34
CA VAL A 142 7.29 -10.13 1.35
C VAL A 142 7.45 -10.69 2.77
N ALA A 143 7.30 -9.87 3.81
CA ALA A 143 7.27 -10.33 5.19
C ALA A 143 6.05 -11.22 5.49
N SER A 144 4.96 -11.14 4.72
CA SER A 144 3.82 -12.06 4.81
C SER A 144 4.12 -13.44 4.22
N LEU A 145 5.06 -13.50 3.27
CA LEU A 145 5.45 -14.71 2.54
C LEU A 145 6.69 -15.39 3.15
N ARG A 146 7.47 -14.63 3.95
CA ARG A 146 8.70 -15.09 4.59
C ARG A 146 8.69 -14.67 6.04
N GLY A 147 9.38 -15.41 6.91
CA GLY A 147 9.55 -15.08 8.34
C GLY A 147 10.83 -14.26 8.59
N PRO A 148 10.83 -12.92 8.38
CA PRO A 148 12.04 -12.13 8.62
C PRO A 148 12.32 -11.99 10.12
N LEU A 149 13.61 -12.07 10.48
CA LEU A 149 14.06 -12.00 11.86
C LEU A 149 13.62 -10.69 12.54
N GLY A 150 13.05 -10.83 13.74
CA GLY A 150 12.62 -9.70 14.58
C GLY A 150 11.42 -8.92 14.02
N ARG A 151 10.56 -9.55 13.22
CA ARG A 151 9.40 -8.89 12.59
C ARG A 151 8.10 -9.67 12.77
N VAL A 152 7.96 -10.44 13.84
CA VAL A 152 6.79 -11.34 14.05
C VAL A 152 5.47 -10.58 13.98
N ALA A 153 5.32 -9.45 14.70
CA ALA A 153 4.10 -8.66 14.69
C ALA A 153 3.86 -8.02 13.29
N TYR A 154 4.90 -7.44 12.68
CA TYR A 154 4.79 -6.86 11.35
C TYR A 154 4.40 -7.90 10.29
N ALA A 155 5.05 -9.06 10.28
CA ALA A 155 4.72 -10.17 9.38
C ALA A 155 3.27 -10.63 9.59
N GLY A 156 2.83 -10.71 10.86
CA GLY A 156 1.43 -11.00 11.22
C GLY A 156 0.47 -9.99 10.63
N THR A 157 0.77 -8.67 10.69
CA THR A 157 -0.09 -7.65 10.08
C THR A 157 -0.19 -7.81 8.56
N LYS A 158 0.93 -8.11 7.90
CA LYS A 158 0.95 -8.24 6.43
C LYS A 158 0.29 -9.55 5.96
N GLY A 159 0.44 -10.63 6.73
CA GLY A 159 -0.34 -11.86 6.53
C GLY A 159 -1.85 -11.64 6.70
N ALA A 160 -2.25 -10.84 7.70
CA ALA A 160 -3.65 -10.46 7.89
C ALA A 160 -4.19 -9.65 6.69
N VAL A 161 -3.41 -8.70 6.15
CA VAL A 161 -3.78 -7.93 4.95
C VAL A 161 -4.01 -8.87 3.76
N ASP A 162 -3.12 -9.85 3.53
CA ASP A 162 -3.25 -10.79 2.42
C ASP A 162 -4.47 -11.71 2.57
N ALA A 163 -4.78 -12.14 3.80
CA ALA A 163 -5.98 -12.92 4.09
C ALA A 163 -7.27 -12.09 3.87
N MET A 164 -7.30 -10.85 4.37
CA MET A 164 -8.42 -9.93 4.18
C MET A 164 -8.62 -9.58 2.70
N THR A 165 -7.54 -9.44 1.92
CA THR A 165 -7.62 -9.21 0.47
C THR A 165 -8.45 -10.31 -0.20
N ARG A 166 -8.16 -11.57 0.07
CA ARG A 166 -8.91 -12.71 -0.49
C ARG A 166 -10.36 -12.76 -0.02
N ALA A 167 -10.58 -12.51 1.27
CA ALA A 167 -11.93 -12.52 1.83
C ALA A 167 -12.81 -11.40 1.24
N LEU A 168 -12.29 -10.16 1.18
CA LEU A 168 -13.01 -9.04 0.59
C LEU A 168 -13.25 -9.22 -0.91
N ALA A 169 -12.31 -9.82 -1.65
CA ALA A 169 -12.50 -10.15 -3.06
C ALA A 169 -13.67 -11.13 -3.25
N THR A 170 -13.82 -12.10 -2.35
CA THR A 170 -14.96 -13.04 -2.35
C THR A 170 -16.27 -12.34 -2.04
N ASP A 171 -16.29 -11.53 -0.98
CA ASP A 171 -17.52 -10.88 -0.49
C ASP A 171 -18.02 -9.79 -1.45
N TRP A 172 -17.11 -9.08 -2.12
CA TRP A 172 -17.42 -7.88 -2.91
C TRP A 172 -17.33 -8.08 -4.43
N GLY A 173 -16.88 -9.25 -4.89
CA GLY A 173 -16.76 -9.56 -6.31
C GLY A 173 -18.08 -9.45 -7.07
N ASN A 174 -19.19 -9.82 -6.46
CA ASN A 174 -20.53 -9.68 -7.04
C ASN A 174 -21.01 -8.22 -7.17
N TRP A 175 -20.31 -7.27 -6.54
CA TRP A 175 -20.54 -5.84 -6.65
C TRP A 175 -19.58 -5.17 -7.67
N GLY A 176 -18.81 -5.97 -8.41
CA GLY A 176 -17.81 -5.44 -9.34
C GLY A 176 -16.58 -4.84 -8.68
N ILE A 177 -16.38 -5.02 -7.37
CA ILE A 177 -15.22 -4.51 -6.65
C ILE A 177 -14.11 -5.55 -6.68
N ARG A 178 -12.94 -5.17 -7.20
CA ARG A 178 -11.73 -5.99 -7.19
C ARG A 178 -10.87 -5.61 -5.99
N VAL A 179 -10.29 -6.59 -5.32
CA VAL A 179 -9.39 -6.38 -4.18
C VAL A 179 -8.14 -7.22 -4.38
N ASN A 180 -6.99 -6.58 -4.49
CA ASN A 180 -5.70 -7.24 -4.71
C ASN A 180 -4.63 -6.72 -3.76
N SER A 181 -3.59 -7.48 -3.54
CA SER A 181 -2.47 -7.15 -2.66
C SER A 181 -1.13 -7.21 -3.40
N ILE A 182 -0.26 -6.26 -3.11
CA ILE A 182 1.13 -6.25 -3.59
C ILE A 182 2.02 -6.51 -2.38
N CYS A 183 2.98 -7.42 -2.53
CA CYS A 183 4.03 -7.71 -1.55
C CYS A 183 5.37 -7.14 -2.03
N PRO A 184 5.72 -5.88 -1.70
CA PRO A 184 6.99 -5.30 -2.05
C PRO A 184 8.15 -6.04 -1.38
N GLY A 185 9.27 -6.16 -2.10
CA GLY A 185 10.55 -6.64 -1.58
C GLY A 185 11.36 -5.55 -0.89
N LEU A 186 12.65 -5.50 -1.23
CA LEU A 186 13.56 -4.45 -0.79
C LEU A 186 13.36 -3.20 -1.67
N ILE A 187 12.64 -2.23 -1.16
CA ILE A 187 12.38 -0.97 -1.87
C ILE A 187 13.21 0.15 -1.24
N ALA A 188 13.96 0.87 -2.08
CA ALA A 188 14.74 2.03 -1.68
C ALA A 188 13.79 3.14 -1.18
N THR A 189 13.73 3.29 0.12
CA THR A 189 12.93 4.32 0.82
C THR A 189 13.81 5.00 1.85
N ALA A 190 13.44 6.19 2.30
CA ALA A 190 14.17 6.96 3.30
C ALA A 190 14.49 6.17 4.60
N ILE A 191 13.74 5.10 4.89
CA ILE A 191 14.00 4.20 6.03
C ILE A 191 15.35 3.49 5.87
N TRP A 192 15.68 3.09 4.64
CA TRP A 192 16.92 2.34 4.34
C TRP A 192 18.12 3.24 4.09
N GLU A 193 17.93 4.51 3.74
CA GLU A 193 19.04 5.46 3.54
C GLU A 193 19.86 5.66 4.82
N ARG A 194 19.21 5.64 5.98
CA ARG A 194 19.89 5.70 7.28
C ARG A 194 20.75 4.46 7.54
N ASP A 195 20.24 3.26 7.25
CA ASP A 195 20.96 2.00 7.47
C ASP A 195 22.05 1.76 6.43
N ARG A 196 21.84 2.27 5.22
CA ARG A 196 22.79 2.20 4.10
C ARG A 196 24.15 2.77 4.45
N ASN A 197 24.18 3.89 5.18
CA ASN A 197 25.40 4.60 5.53
C ASN A 197 26.07 4.06 6.82
N ASN A 198 25.33 3.30 7.63
CA ASN A 198 25.77 2.89 8.96
C ASN A 198 26.29 1.44 9.04
N VAL A 199 26.02 0.58 8.06
CA VAL A 199 26.41 -0.83 8.08
C VAL A 199 27.17 -1.19 6.79
N PRO A 200 28.50 -1.24 6.81
CA PRO A 200 29.32 -1.60 5.65
C PRO A 200 28.90 -2.94 5.04
N GLY A 201 28.74 -2.99 3.72
CA GLY A 201 28.39 -4.20 2.97
C GLY A 201 26.93 -4.69 3.18
N LEU A 202 26.08 -3.95 3.91
CA LEU A 202 24.68 -4.32 4.11
C LEU A 202 23.93 -4.41 2.77
N ILE A 203 24.13 -3.41 1.92
CA ILE A 203 23.45 -3.32 0.62
C ILE A 203 23.79 -4.51 -0.25
N GLU A 204 25.07 -4.80 -0.44
CA GLU A 204 25.54 -5.92 -1.24
C GLU A 204 24.99 -7.25 -0.73
N ARG A 205 25.00 -7.47 0.60
CA ARG A 205 24.39 -8.68 1.20
C ARG A 205 22.90 -8.78 0.93
N MET A 206 22.17 -7.64 0.95
CA MET A 206 20.74 -7.63 0.70
C MET A 206 20.44 -7.85 -0.79
N GLU A 207 21.19 -7.22 -1.69
CA GLU A 207 21.07 -7.41 -3.14
C GLU A 207 21.38 -8.85 -3.56
N ASN A 208 22.32 -9.49 -2.87
CA ASN A 208 22.63 -10.90 -3.13
C ASN A 208 21.45 -11.85 -2.87
N ASN A 209 20.48 -11.45 -2.04
CA ASN A 209 19.25 -12.20 -1.80
C ASN A 209 18.12 -11.89 -2.79
N VAL A 210 18.36 -10.98 -3.74
CA VAL A 210 17.42 -10.61 -4.79
C VAL A 210 17.88 -11.18 -6.13
N ALA A 211 17.03 -11.89 -6.86
CA ALA A 211 17.43 -12.49 -8.14
C ALA A 211 17.86 -11.44 -9.17
N LEU A 212 17.16 -10.28 -9.22
CA LEU A 212 17.50 -9.15 -10.10
C LEU A 212 18.72 -8.34 -9.64
N LYS A 213 19.34 -8.67 -8.48
CA LYS A 213 20.57 -8.05 -7.96
C LYS A 213 20.50 -6.53 -7.83
N ARG A 214 19.34 -5.99 -7.54
CA ARG A 214 19.12 -4.58 -7.26
C ARG A 214 18.00 -4.39 -6.25
N TRP A 215 18.00 -3.24 -5.62
CA TRP A 215 16.81 -2.75 -4.90
C TRP A 215 15.74 -2.33 -5.91
N GLY A 216 14.48 -2.49 -5.51
CA GLY A 216 13.36 -1.85 -6.19
C GLY A 216 13.24 -0.39 -5.77
N PHE A 217 12.51 0.38 -6.58
CA PHE A 217 12.12 1.76 -6.30
C PHE A 217 10.60 1.85 -6.13
N GLY A 218 10.11 3.00 -5.68
CA GLY A 218 8.67 3.24 -5.56
C GLY A 218 7.95 2.99 -6.89
N ASP A 219 8.58 3.35 -8.00
CA ASP A 219 8.02 3.21 -9.35
C ASP A 219 7.84 1.73 -9.76
N ASP A 220 8.75 0.82 -9.35
CA ASP A 220 8.59 -0.63 -9.61
C ASP A 220 7.28 -1.16 -8.98
N ILE A 221 6.83 -0.55 -7.87
CA ILE A 221 5.56 -0.90 -7.21
C ILE A 221 4.39 -0.12 -7.81
N ALA A 222 4.58 1.15 -8.14
CA ALA A 222 3.55 2.03 -8.67
C ALA A 222 3.01 1.54 -10.02
N ASP A 223 3.85 0.94 -10.86
CA ASP A 223 3.44 0.31 -12.13
C ASP A 223 2.43 -0.83 -11.89
N VAL A 224 2.64 -1.63 -10.84
CA VAL A 224 1.73 -2.73 -10.48
C VAL A 224 0.47 -2.18 -9.79
N VAL A 225 0.57 -1.09 -9.02
CA VAL A 225 -0.60 -0.36 -8.51
C VAL A 225 -1.45 0.13 -9.68
N LEU A 226 -0.85 0.75 -10.69
CA LEU A 226 -1.56 1.22 -11.89
C LEU A 226 -2.21 0.07 -12.66
N PHE A 227 -1.53 -1.08 -12.80
CA PHE A 227 -2.13 -2.27 -13.38
C PHE A 227 -3.38 -2.70 -12.61
N PHE A 228 -3.32 -2.82 -11.27
CA PHE A 228 -4.49 -3.22 -10.49
C PHE A 228 -5.58 -2.14 -10.44
N ALA A 229 -5.23 -0.87 -10.52
CA ALA A 229 -6.17 0.24 -10.54
C ALA A 229 -7.00 0.29 -11.86
N SER A 230 -6.43 -0.16 -12.96
CA SER A 230 -6.99 -0.01 -14.31
C SER A 230 -7.77 -1.24 -14.80
N ASP A 231 -8.42 -1.07 -15.96
CA ASP A 231 -9.12 -2.15 -16.67
C ASP A 231 -8.19 -3.25 -17.21
N ALA A 232 -6.87 -3.02 -17.21
CA ALA A 232 -5.91 -4.05 -17.57
C ALA A 232 -6.02 -5.27 -16.64
N SER A 233 -6.50 -5.08 -15.40
CA SER A 233 -6.72 -6.12 -14.40
C SER A 233 -8.20 -6.46 -14.12
N ARG A 234 -9.12 -6.15 -15.06
CA ARG A 234 -10.58 -6.33 -14.88
C ARG A 234 -11.02 -7.76 -14.52
N TYR A 235 -10.19 -8.76 -14.76
CA TYR A 235 -10.45 -10.16 -14.40
C TYR A 235 -9.48 -10.69 -13.34
N VAL A 236 -8.86 -9.77 -12.56
CA VAL A 236 -7.92 -10.11 -11.49
C VAL A 236 -8.46 -9.59 -10.16
N THR A 237 -8.79 -10.48 -9.25
CA THR A 237 -9.22 -10.16 -7.88
C THR A 237 -8.82 -11.27 -6.92
N GLY A 238 -8.55 -10.94 -5.66
CA GLY A 238 -8.09 -11.87 -4.63
C GLY A 238 -6.61 -12.23 -4.72
N GLU A 239 -5.87 -11.59 -5.65
CA GLU A 239 -4.46 -11.89 -5.90
C GLU A 239 -3.54 -11.23 -4.85
N VAL A 240 -2.47 -11.96 -4.52
CA VAL A 240 -1.37 -11.50 -3.67
C VAL A 240 -0.07 -11.71 -4.44
N ILE A 241 0.41 -10.64 -5.06
CA ILE A 241 1.57 -10.70 -5.94
C ILE A 241 2.84 -10.16 -5.27
N ALA A 242 3.94 -10.91 -5.35
CA ALA A 242 5.25 -10.43 -4.95
C ALA A 242 5.86 -9.54 -6.05
N VAL A 243 6.26 -8.32 -5.68
CA VAL A 243 7.01 -7.38 -6.53
C VAL A 243 8.33 -7.09 -5.81
N ASP A 244 9.26 -8.00 -5.93
CA ASP A 244 10.39 -8.14 -5.02
C ASP A 244 11.72 -8.50 -5.70
N GLY A 245 11.75 -8.48 -7.03
CA GLY A 245 12.92 -8.87 -7.81
C GLY A 245 13.30 -10.35 -7.67
N GLY A 246 12.35 -11.21 -7.25
CA GLY A 246 12.55 -12.63 -7.03
C GLY A 246 13.08 -13.00 -5.65
N MET A 247 12.90 -12.12 -4.67
CA MET A 247 13.41 -12.34 -3.31
C MET A 247 12.66 -13.43 -2.55
N ALA A 248 11.34 -13.56 -2.73
CA ALA A 248 10.50 -14.47 -1.96
C ALA A 248 10.45 -15.89 -2.53
N HIS A 249 10.38 -16.02 -3.86
CA HIS A 249 10.04 -17.26 -4.53
C HIS A 249 11.15 -17.87 -5.39
N VAL A 250 12.22 -17.10 -5.65
CA VAL A 250 13.33 -17.58 -6.47
C VAL A 250 14.54 -17.88 -5.58
N GLY A 251 15.11 -19.08 -5.73
CA GLY A 251 16.31 -19.47 -5.00
C GLY A 251 17.52 -18.64 -5.46
N SER A 252 18.33 -18.17 -4.51
CA SER A 252 19.63 -17.57 -4.81
C SER A 252 20.68 -18.68 -4.85
N ALA A 253 20.96 -19.24 -6.02
CA ALA A 253 22.15 -20.07 -6.19
C ALA A 253 23.39 -19.15 -6.29
N PRO A 254 24.53 -19.50 -5.66
CA PRO A 254 25.80 -18.86 -5.98
C PRO A 254 26.05 -19.00 -7.46
N ARG A 255 26.40 -17.92 -8.15
CA ARG A 255 26.98 -18.03 -9.50
C ARG A 255 28.45 -18.42 -9.32
N GLU A 256 28.85 -19.51 -9.95
CA GLU A 256 30.26 -19.89 -10.09
C GLU A 256 31.07 -18.77 -10.76
#